data_800aec166e580535b0e67552557ccb31
#
_entry.id   800aec166e580535b0e67552557ccb31
#
_cell.length_a   1.000
_cell.length_b   1.000
_cell.length_c   1.000
_cell.angle_alpha   90.00
_cell.angle_beta   90.00
_cell.angle_gamma   90.00
#
_symmetry.space_group_name_H-M   'P 1'
#
loop_
_entity.id
_entity.type
_entity.pdbx_description
1 polymer ?
#
loop_
_entity_poly.entity_id
_entity_poly.type
_entity_poly.pdbx_seq_one_letter_code
_entity_poly.pdbx_strand_id
1 'polypeptide(L)'
;MWSTPFHLEGAEEEIFYVLGGSGVSVQWEGEGDPLGYEVGTGDCLVHLPLQHTHTLQAGADGLDVLAFGERSLAGGVTYLPRAGVAWLGETWAPVGAEEDHPWAREAAAGPPEIAELSPRPANIVNVADVESFERIMTTIGRRIRLLGEAVGSQKTGLRHCEVLPGMLSMPPHCHSIEEEIFVVLDGSGHLLLWEDGGVKEHAVRTGSVVARPPGTGVAHAFRGGESGMTLLMYGTREPGEVCYYPRSGKVYFTGLGLITRVGEQLDYWDGED
;
A
#
# COMPACT_ATOMS: atom_id res chain seq x y z
N MET A 1 -20.75 0.85 11.98
CA MET A 1 -20.08 -0.43 12.34
C MET A 1 -18.59 -0.18 12.38
N TRP A 2 -17.83 -0.82 13.26
CA TRP A 2 -16.38 -0.68 13.38
C TRP A 2 -15.69 -1.71 12.48
N SER A 3 -14.56 -1.36 11.83
CA SER A 3 -13.81 -2.26 10.96
C SER A 3 -12.94 -3.23 11.76
N THR A 4 -12.18 -2.68 12.70
CA THR A 4 -11.21 -3.39 13.53
C THR A 4 -11.33 -2.91 14.98
N PRO A 5 -10.80 -3.65 15.97
CA PRO A 5 -10.55 -3.11 17.28
C PRO A 5 -9.75 -1.81 17.20
N PHE A 6 -9.89 -0.94 18.18
CA PHE A 6 -9.05 0.24 18.32
C PHE A 6 -7.64 -0.20 18.74
N HIS A 7 -6.68 -0.15 17.83
CA HIS A 7 -5.37 -0.80 17.96
C HIS A 7 -4.21 0.10 17.49
N LEU A 8 -3.03 -0.28 17.91
CA LEU A 8 -1.76 0.35 17.54
C LEU A 8 -0.80 -0.73 17.05
N GLU A 9 -0.27 -0.56 15.84
CA GLU A 9 0.79 -1.43 15.34
C GLU A 9 2.16 -0.99 15.85
N GLY A 10 2.94 -1.97 16.34
CA GLY A 10 4.26 -1.72 16.93
C GLY A 10 5.38 -1.62 15.91
N ALA A 11 5.26 -2.25 14.75
CA ALA A 11 6.31 -2.32 13.75
C ALA A 11 5.81 -2.13 12.31
N GLU A 12 4.53 -2.35 12.05
CA GLU A 12 3.94 -2.36 10.72
C GLU A 12 3.34 -1.00 10.39
N GLU A 13 3.59 -0.52 9.18
CA GLU A 13 2.87 0.62 8.60
C GLU A 13 1.63 0.10 7.90
N GLU A 14 0.49 0.74 8.15
CA GLU A 14 -0.75 0.44 7.46
C GLU A 14 -1.18 1.62 6.59
N ILE A 15 -1.61 1.32 5.37
CA ILE A 15 -2.14 2.33 4.46
C ILE A 15 -3.50 1.87 3.91
N PHE A 16 -4.49 2.75 3.98
CA PHE A 16 -5.86 2.48 3.59
C PHE A 16 -6.28 3.34 2.41
N TYR A 17 -7.07 2.77 1.52
CA TYR A 17 -7.70 3.50 0.43
C TYR A 17 -9.20 3.22 0.42
N VAL A 18 -10.02 4.28 0.47
CA VAL A 18 -11.49 4.18 0.49
C VAL A 18 -12.02 4.01 -0.93
N LEU A 19 -12.58 2.84 -1.24
CA LEU A 19 -13.21 2.52 -2.53
C LEU A 19 -14.60 3.11 -2.65
N GLY A 20 -15.35 3.17 -1.54
CA GLY A 20 -16.73 3.62 -1.56
C GLY A 20 -17.31 3.88 -0.18
N GLY A 21 -18.40 4.63 -0.15
CA GLY A 21 -19.09 4.99 1.09
C GLY A 21 -18.44 6.15 1.83
N SER A 22 -18.81 6.29 3.09
CA SER A 22 -18.28 7.33 3.99
C SER A 22 -18.21 6.83 5.43
N GLY A 23 -17.39 7.47 6.25
CA GLY A 23 -17.22 7.09 7.64
C GLY A 23 -16.33 8.05 8.40
N VAL A 24 -15.76 7.56 9.49
CA VAL A 24 -14.86 8.30 10.37
C VAL A 24 -13.62 7.48 10.64
N SER A 25 -12.44 8.05 10.40
CA SER A 25 -11.18 7.56 10.94
C SER A 25 -11.06 8.08 12.37
N VAL A 26 -10.96 7.16 13.33
CA VAL A 26 -10.75 7.50 14.74
C VAL A 26 -9.30 7.26 15.07
N GLN A 27 -8.62 8.27 15.59
CA GLN A 27 -7.19 8.23 15.90
C GLN A 27 -6.91 8.75 17.30
N TRP A 28 -5.88 8.21 17.95
CA TRP A 28 -5.45 8.62 19.29
C TRP A 28 -3.93 8.54 19.42
N GLU A 29 -3.33 9.61 19.92
CA GLU A 29 -1.87 9.72 20.08
C GLU A 29 -1.39 9.37 21.51
N GLY A 30 -2.25 8.77 22.33
CA GLY A 30 -1.88 8.31 23.68
C GLY A 30 -2.24 9.28 24.80
N GLU A 31 -2.60 10.52 24.50
CA GLU A 31 -3.04 11.55 25.45
C GLU A 31 -4.36 12.18 25.01
N GLY A 32 -5.20 12.60 25.97
CA GLY A 32 -6.51 13.17 25.69
C GLY A 32 -7.53 12.17 25.16
N ASP A 33 -8.60 12.69 24.55
CA ASP A 33 -9.65 11.87 23.94
C ASP A 33 -9.31 11.52 22.48
N PRO A 34 -9.79 10.37 21.96
CA PRO A 34 -9.67 10.06 20.55
C PRO A 34 -10.32 11.12 19.65
N LEU A 35 -9.67 11.41 18.53
CA LEU A 35 -10.18 12.36 17.54
C LEU A 35 -10.80 11.62 16.35
N GLY A 36 -11.89 12.18 15.81
CA GLY A 36 -12.60 11.65 14.66
C GLY A 36 -12.41 12.53 13.43
N TYR A 37 -12.11 11.90 12.29
CA TYR A 37 -11.89 12.56 11.00
C TYR A 37 -12.80 11.96 9.94
N GLU A 38 -13.57 12.77 9.24
CA GLU A 38 -14.40 12.29 8.13
C GLU A 38 -13.53 11.68 7.02
N VAL A 39 -13.97 10.53 6.51
CA VAL A 39 -13.36 9.86 5.37
C VAL A 39 -14.44 9.41 4.38
N GLY A 40 -14.10 9.42 3.09
CA GLY A 40 -15.00 9.03 2.02
C GLY A 40 -14.26 8.52 0.78
N THR A 41 -15.01 8.17 -0.24
CA THR A 41 -14.48 7.59 -1.48
C THR A 41 -13.30 8.39 -2.03
N GLY A 42 -12.19 7.70 -2.31
CA GLY A 42 -10.96 8.28 -2.83
C GLY A 42 -9.99 8.77 -1.74
N ASP A 43 -10.35 8.69 -0.46
CA ASP A 43 -9.42 9.02 0.63
C ASP A 43 -8.36 7.95 0.80
N CYS A 44 -7.15 8.41 1.05
CA CYS A 44 -6.00 7.59 1.43
C CYS A 44 -5.54 8.01 2.83
N LEU A 45 -5.30 7.03 3.68
CA LEU A 45 -4.86 7.23 5.06
C LEU A 45 -3.62 6.39 5.32
N VAL A 46 -2.69 6.90 6.13
CA VAL A 46 -1.57 6.11 6.66
C VAL A 46 -1.54 6.15 8.17
N HIS A 47 -1.22 5.02 8.76
CA HIS A 47 -0.94 4.88 10.19
C HIS A 47 0.49 4.33 10.35
N LEU A 48 1.37 5.17 10.87
CA LEU A 48 2.75 4.80 11.13
C LEU A 48 2.85 4.01 12.43
N PRO A 49 3.78 3.04 12.53
CA PRO A 49 3.96 2.26 13.73
C PRO A 49 4.28 3.15 14.93
N LEU A 50 3.71 2.80 16.07
CA LEU A 50 3.86 3.48 17.38
C LEU A 50 3.38 4.94 17.41
N GLN A 51 2.68 5.44 16.39
CA GLN A 51 2.22 6.84 16.38
C GLN A 51 0.74 6.98 16.67
N HIS A 52 -0.11 6.19 15.98
CA HIS A 52 -1.55 6.36 16.08
C HIS A 52 -2.25 5.06 16.43
N THR A 53 -2.91 5.03 17.59
CA THR A 53 -3.95 4.03 17.82
C THR A 53 -5.14 4.43 16.93
N HIS A 54 -5.69 3.48 16.18
CA HIS A 54 -6.70 3.82 15.19
C HIS A 54 -7.76 2.74 14.97
N THR A 55 -8.87 3.14 14.37
CA THR A 55 -9.91 2.29 13.79
C THR A 55 -10.74 3.10 12.80
N LEU A 56 -11.55 2.41 11.99
CA LEU A 56 -12.49 3.02 11.07
C LEU A 56 -13.93 2.72 11.51
N GLN A 57 -14.78 3.73 11.50
CA GLN A 57 -16.22 3.61 11.72
C GLN A 57 -16.95 3.90 10.43
N ALA A 58 -17.70 2.90 9.93
CA ALA A 58 -18.53 3.09 8.75
C ALA A 58 -19.76 3.97 9.06
N GLY A 59 -20.08 4.85 8.13
CA GLY A 59 -21.32 5.64 8.14
C GLY A 59 -22.56 4.80 7.82
N ALA A 60 -23.67 5.46 7.57
CA ALA A 60 -24.96 4.82 7.32
C ALA A 60 -24.97 3.95 6.05
N ASP A 61 -24.28 4.40 5.02
CA ASP A 61 -24.19 3.71 3.72
C ASP A 61 -23.02 2.71 3.64
N GLY A 62 -22.33 2.49 4.75
CA GLY A 62 -21.15 1.63 4.81
C GLY A 62 -19.87 2.35 4.45
N LEU A 63 -18.77 1.60 4.52
CA LEU A 63 -17.42 2.05 4.13
C LEU A 63 -16.68 0.85 3.54
N ASP A 64 -16.30 0.95 2.27
CA ASP A 64 -15.56 -0.06 1.54
C ASP A 64 -14.10 0.38 1.39
N VAL A 65 -13.17 -0.41 1.93
CA VAL A 65 -11.77 -0.01 2.11
C VAL A 65 -10.83 -1.10 1.65
N LEU A 66 -9.79 -0.73 0.91
CA LEU A 66 -8.60 -1.54 0.74
C LEU A 66 -7.60 -1.22 1.85
N ALA A 67 -7.17 -2.24 2.58
CA ALA A 67 -6.15 -2.14 3.61
C ALA A 67 -4.88 -2.84 3.12
N PHE A 68 -3.77 -2.15 3.21
CA PHE A 68 -2.45 -2.67 2.89
C PHE A 68 -1.55 -2.47 4.11
N GLY A 69 -0.72 -3.45 4.40
CA GLY A 69 0.28 -3.37 5.45
C GLY A 69 1.52 -4.13 5.05
N GLU A 70 2.68 -3.69 5.49
CA GLU A 70 3.88 -4.51 5.42
C GLU A 70 3.78 -5.64 6.45
N ARG A 71 4.39 -6.78 6.13
CA ARG A 71 4.49 -7.88 7.09
C ARG A 71 5.84 -7.82 7.79
N SER A 72 5.83 -7.46 9.07
CA SER A 72 7.02 -7.61 9.91
C SER A 72 7.13 -9.07 10.36
N LEU A 73 8.08 -9.81 9.79
CA LEU A 73 8.36 -11.20 10.19
C LEU A 73 9.09 -11.30 11.54
N ALA A 74 9.59 -10.20 12.05
CA ALA A 74 10.35 -10.13 13.31
C ALA A 74 9.69 -9.15 14.28
N GLY A 75 8.77 -9.64 15.10
CA GLY A 75 8.31 -8.92 16.28
C GLY A 75 7.23 -7.87 16.05
N GLY A 76 6.34 -8.09 15.10
CA GLY A 76 5.09 -7.33 15.00
C GLY A 76 4.31 -7.45 16.32
N VAL A 77 4.01 -6.33 16.96
CA VAL A 77 3.18 -6.25 18.18
C VAL A 77 1.98 -5.39 17.84
N THR A 78 0.80 -5.99 17.91
CA THR A 78 -0.47 -5.23 17.86
C THR A 78 -0.93 -4.98 19.29
N TYR A 79 -1.07 -3.73 19.67
CA TYR A 79 -1.52 -3.33 21.00
C TYR A 79 -2.96 -2.86 20.98
N LEU A 80 -3.78 -3.39 21.89
CA LEU A 80 -5.17 -2.96 22.14
C LEU A 80 -5.21 -2.15 23.43
N PRO A 81 -5.04 -0.83 23.40
CA PRO A 81 -4.86 -0.02 24.61
C PRO A 81 -6.06 -0.06 25.54
N ARG A 82 -7.30 -0.08 25.01
CA ARG A 82 -8.50 -0.13 25.83
C ARG A 82 -8.70 -1.50 26.51
N ALA A 83 -8.22 -2.57 25.89
CA ALA A 83 -8.23 -3.92 26.48
C ALA A 83 -6.98 -4.18 27.35
N GLY A 84 -5.93 -3.37 27.24
CA GLY A 84 -4.68 -3.54 27.95
C GLY A 84 -3.94 -4.83 27.56
N VAL A 85 -4.01 -5.26 26.30
CA VAL A 85 -3.39 -6.48 25.81
C VAL A 85 -2.59 -6.24 24.55
N ALA A 86 -1.58 -7.08 24.32
CA ALA A 86 -0.76 -7.06 23.12
C ALA A 86 -0.69 -8.43 22.46
N TRP A 87 -0.75 -8.46 21.12
CA TRP A 87 -0.42 -9.60 20.29
C TRP A 87 1.11 -9.65 20.08
N LEU A 88 1.72 -10.80 20.38
CA LEU A 88 3.17 -11.00 20.32
C LEU A 88 3.57 -11.98 19.19
N GLY A 89 2.89 -11.88 18.05
CA GLY A 89 3.18 -12.70 16.86
C GLY A 89 2.50 -14.06 16.83
N GLU A 90 2.46 -14.82 17.91
CA GLU A 90 1.80 -16.13 17.97
C GLU A 90 0.84 -16.27 19.17
N THR A 91 0.87 -15.30 20.10
CA THR A 91 0.05 -15.36 21.30
C THR A 91 -0.34 -13.99 21.80
N TRP A 92 -1.52 -13.88 22.35
CA TRP A 92 -1.91 -12.72 23.14
C TRP A 92 -1.25 -12.81 24.53
N ALA A 93 -0.66 -11.72 24.97
CA ALA A 93 -0.20 -11.61 26.35
C ALA A 93 -1.43 -11.71 27.27
N PRO A 94 -1.52 -12.69 28.17
CA PRO A 94 -2.69 -12.87 29.01
C PRO A 94 -2.80 -11.69 29.98
N VAL A 95 -3.91 -10.98 29.90
CA VAL A 95 -4.27 -9.93 30.86
C VAL A 95 -5.61 -10.31 31.46
N GLY A 96 -5.64 -11.34 32.28
CA GLY A 96 -6.85 -11.82 32.92
C GLY A 96 -7.08 -13.33 32.73
N ALA A 97 -8.27 -13.81 33.15
CA ALA A 97 -8.69 -15.20 32.99
C ALA A 97 -8.96 -15.58 31.53
N GLU A 98 -8.89 -16.87 31.20
CA GLU A 98 -9.11 -17.42 29.85
C GLU A 98 -10.46 -17.01 29.21
N GLU A 99 -11.47 -16.75 30.02
CA GLU A 99 -12.78 -16.24 29.63
C GLU A 99 -12.76 -14.76 29.16
N ASP A 100 -11.67 -14.04 29.37
CA ASP A 100 -11.50 -12.63 29.03
C ASP A 100 -10.70 -12.50 27.73
N HIS A 101 -11.29 -12.98 26.61
CA HIS A 101 -10.66 -12.81 25.31
C HIS A 101 -10.41 -11.32 25.02
N PRO A 102 -9.21 -10.92 24.53
CA PRO A 102 -8.85 -9.52 24.32
C PRO A 102 -9.91 -8.72 23.52
N TRP A 103 -10.45 -9.33 22.49
CA TRP A 103 -11.51 -8.72 21.68
C TRP A 103 -12.81 -8.52 22.44
N ALA A 104 -13.13 -9.43 23.37
CA ALA A 104 -14.32 -9.28 24.21
C ALA A 104 -14.19 -8.07 25.15
N ARG A 105 -13.00 -7.86 25.71
CA ARG A 105 -12.69 -6.68 26.55
C ARG A 105 -12.73 -5.38 25.72
N GLU A 106 -12.13 -5.40 24.53
CA GLU A 106 -12.20 -4.25 23.61
C GLU A 106 -13.65 -3.96 23.18
N ALA A 107 -14.42 -4.98 22.83
CA ALA A 107 -15.82 -4.83 22.51
C ALA A 107 -16.66 -4.29 23.71
N ALA A 108 -16.34 -4.74 24.93
CA ALA A 108 -17.01 -4.27 26.15
C ALA A 108 -16.69 -2.79 26.46
N ALA A 109 -15.55 -2.28 26.02
CA ALA A 109 -15.23 -0.86 26.16
C ALA A 109 -16.11 0.06 25.28
N GLY A 110 -16.86 -0.53 24.34
CA GLY A 110 -17.72 0.21 23.42
C GLY A 110 -16.92 1.05 22.39
N PRO A 111 -17.61 1.79 21.54
CA PRO A 111 -16.94 2.71 20.62
C PRO A 111 -16.19 3.81 21.35
N PRO A 112 -15.04 4.30 20.82
CA PRO A 112 -14.43 5.52 21.33
C PRO A 112 -15.43 6.68 21.28
N GLU A 113 -15.50 7.46 22.35
CA GLU A 113 -16.33 8.66 22.35
C GLU A 113 -15.62 9.77 21.59
N ILE A 114 -16.32 10.37 20.62
CA ILE A 114 -15.84 11.48 19.82
C ILE A 114 -16.80 12.64 20.07
N ALA A 115 -16.30 13.74 20.67
CA ALA A 115 -17.13 14.88 20.97
C ALA A 115 -17.60 15.61 19.69
N GLU A 116 -16.68 15.86 18.76
CA GLU A 116 -16.96 16.49 17.46
C GLU A 116 -15.86 16.11 16.45
N LEU A 117 -16.19 16.29 15.16
CA LEU A 117 -15.23 16.01 14.09
C LEU A 117 -14.16 17.11 14.03
N SER A 118 -12.94 16.69 13.81
CA SER A 118 -11.79 17.59 13.66
C SER A 118 -11.46 17.83 12.17
N PRO A 119 -10.82 18.93 11.83
CA PRO A 119 -10.25 19.13 10.49
C PRO A 119 -9.27 17.99 10.15
N ARG A 120 -9.27 17.55 8.88
CA ARG A 120 -8.39 16.47 8.43
C ARG A 120 -6.92 16.77 8.72
N PRO A 121 -6.18 15.84 9.33
CA PRO A 121 -4.74 15.94 9.53
C PRO A 121 -3.99 15.63 8.23
N ALA A 122 -2.66 15.84 8.22
CA ALA A 122 -1.83 15.65 7.04
C ALA A 122 -1.74 14.19 6.56
N ASN A 123 -2.03 13.21 7.42
CA ASN A 123 -2.04 11.80 7.08
C ASN A 123 -3.37 11.30 6.46
N ILE A 124 -4.26 12.21 6.08
CA ILE A 124 -5.51 11.92 5.35
C ILE A 124 -5.62 12.86 4.16
N VAL A 125 -5.57 12.31 2.94
CA VAL A 125 -5.77 13.08 1.70
C VAL A 125 -6.83 12.42 0.83
N ASN A 126 -7.51 13.20 0.00
CA ASN A 126 -8.33 12.66 -1.07
C ASN A 126 -7.53 12.61 -2.37
N VAL A 127 -7.74 11.58 -3.18
CA VAL A 127 -7.04 11.42 -4.47
C VAL A 127 -7.24 12.62 -5.40
N ALA A 128 -8.39 13.30 -5.31
CA ALA A 128 -8.68 14.48 -6.12
C ALA A 128 -7.82 15.69 -5.73
N ASP A 129 -7.36 15.75 -4.48
CA ASP A 129 -6.56 16.87 -3.94
C ASP A 129 -5.06 16.68 -4.12
N VAL A 130 -4.61 15.47 -4.57
CA VAL A 130 -3.20 15.19 -4.81
C VAL A 130 -2.81 15.55 -6.24
N GLU A 131 -1.77 16.35 -6.38
CA GLU A 131 -1.22 16.75 -7.68
C GLU A 131 -0.85 15.51 -8.52
N SER A 132 -1.22 15.55 -9.80
CA SER A 132 -0.92 14.48 -10.74
C SER A 132 0.30 14.83 -11.61
N PHE A 133 1.13 13.84 -11.86
CA PHE A 133 2.27 13.92 -12.78
C PHE A 133 1.98 13.11 -14.04
N GLU A 134 2.10 13.74 -15.20
CA GLU A 134 1.95 13.05 -16.48
C GLU A 134 3.31 12.62 -17.03
N ARG A 135 3.33 11.44 -17.62
CA ARG A 135 4.44 10.97 -18.44
C ARG A 135 3.88 10.34 -19.70
N ILE A 136 4.05 11.04 -20.81
CA ILE A 136 3.63 10.59 -22.14
C ILE A 136 4.86 10.51 -23.04
N MET A 137 5.13 9.31 -23.53
CA MET A 137 6.24 8.97 -24.42
C MET A 137 5.68 8.09 -25.56
N THR A 138 6.54 7.60 -26.44
CA THR A 138 6.10 6.77 -27.60
C THR A 138 5.29 5.53 -27.18
N THR A 139 5.66 4.87 -26.07
CA THR A 139 5.01 3.62 -25.63
C THR A 139 4.49 3.69 -24.19
N ILE A 140 4.82 4.72 -23.43
CA ILE A 140 4.41 4.91 -22.05
C ILE A 140 3.47 6.10 -22.00
N GLY A 141 2.28 5.92 -21.42
CA GLY A 141 1.32 6.99 -21.22
C GLY A 141 0.57 6.79 -19.93
N ARG A 142 0.83 7.66 -18.96
CA ARG A 142 0.19 7.61 -17.66
C ARG A 142 0.05 8.97 -17.02
N ARG A 143 -0.97 9.10 -16.15
CA ARG A 143 -1.07 10.13 -15.13
C ARG A 143 -1.01 9.46 -13.76
N ILE A 144 -0.16 9.94 -12.86
CA ILE A 144 0.09 9.30 -11.57
C ILE A 144 -0.02 10.32 -10.43
N ARG A 145 -0.63 9.91 -9.32
CA ARG A 145 -0.68 10.64 -8.05
C ARG A 145 0.01 9.82 -6.98
N LEU A 146 0.92 10.45 -6.24
CA LEU A 146 1.75 9.81 -5.22
C LEU A 146 1.06 9.90 -3.86
N LEU A 147 0.03 9.08 -3.64
CA LEU A 147 -0.82 9.15 -2.45
C LEU A 147 -0.03 8.85 -1.18
N GLY A 148 0.80 7.80 -1.18
CA GLY A 148 1.61 7.45 -0.02
C GLY A 148 2.57 8.58 0.40
N GLU A 149 3.17 9.27 -0.55
CA GLU A 149 4.04 10.44 -0.26
C GLU A 149 3.22 11.60 0.31
N ALA A 150 2.03 11.83 -0.24
CA ALA A 150 1.15 12.92 0.21
C ALA A 150 0.66 12.74 1.65
N VAL A 151 0.49 11.49 2.12
CA VAL A 151 0.09 11.17 3.50
C VAL A 151 1.27 10.91 4.45
N GLY A 152 2.53 10.99 3.97
CA GLY A 152 3.71 10.82 4.79
C GLY A 152 4.12 9.36 5.05
N SER A 153 3.71 8.43 4.19
CA SER A 153 4.14 7.02 4.21
C SER A 153 5.67 6.91 4.12
N GLN A 154 6.28 6.06 4.95
CA GLN A 154 7.74 5.91 5.07
C GLN A 154 8.24 4.57 4.56
N LYS A 155 7.53 3.49 4.84
CA LYS A 155 7.96 2.12 4.54
C LYS A 155 7.24 1.52 3.33
N THR A 156 6.16 2.15 2.91
CA THR A 156 5.34 1.70 1.79
C THR A 156 5.12 2.82 0.77
N GLY A 157 4.56 2.51 -0.35
CA GLY A 157 4.15 3.48 -1.35
C GLY A 157 2.78 3.13 -1.90
N LEU A 158 1.89 4.11 -1.98
CA LEU A 158 0.61 3.97 -2.65
C LEU A 158 0.50 5.00 -3.76
N ARG A 159 0.13 4.56 -4.96
CA ARG A 159 0.02 5.41 -6.14
C ARG A 159 -1.30 5.13 -6.85
N HIS A 160 -1.99 6.18 -7.23
CA HIS A 160 -3.12 6.12 -8.15
C HIS A 160 -2.62 6.41 -9.57
N CYS A 161 -2.78 5.48 -10.49
CA CYS A 161 -2.20 5.54 -11.83
C CYS A 161 -3.28 5.33 -12.90
N GLU A 162 -3.51 6.36 -13.71
CA GLU A 162 -4.35 6.30 -14.91
C GLU A 162 -3.45 5.94 -16.09
N VAL A 163 -3.64 4.77 -16.68
CA VAL A 163 -2.91 4.28 -17.86
C VAL A 163 -3.70 4.61 -19.10
N LEU A 164 -3.09 5.35 -20.02
CA LEU A 164 -3.76 5.78 -21.26
C LEU A 164 -4.06 4.59 -22.19
N PRO A 165 -5.08 4.74 -23.08
CA PRO A 165 -5.46 3.70 -24.02
C PRO A 165 -4.28 3.16 -24.84
N GLY A 166 -4.10 1.84 -24.86
CA GLY A 166 -3.05 1.14 -25.59
C GLY A 166 -1.62 1.35 -25.11
N MET A 167 -1.40 2.21 -24.13
CA MET A 167 -0.06 2.58 -23.65
C MET A 167 0.36 1.79 -22.41
N LEU A 168 1.66 1.74 -22.13
CA LEU A 168 2.20 1.10 -20.93
C LEU A 168 2.14 2.04 -19.74
N SER A 169 1.91 1.45 -18.55
CA SER A 169 1.94 2.17 -17.27
C SER A 169 3.34 2.70 -16.94
N MET A 170 4.37 1.92 -17.28
CA MET A 170 5.77 2.22 -16.98
C MET A 170 6.71 1.36 -17.83
N PRO A 171 8.03 1.66 -17.86
CA PRO A 171 9.00 0.75 -18.44
C PRO A 171 8.92 -0.61 -17.77
N PRO A 172 8.96 -1.73 -18.51
CA PRO A 172 9.00 -3.06 -17.91
C PRO A 172 10.20 -3.20 -16.97
N HIS A 173 9.93 -3.65 -15.74
CA HIS A 173 10.92 -3.76 -14.68
C HIS A 173 10.57 -4.87 -13.70
N CYS A 174 11.55 -5.29 -12.92
CA CYS A 174 11.39 -6.20 -11.79
C CYS A 174 12.19 -5.68 -10.60
N HIS A 175 11.77 -6.12 -9.42
CA HIS A 175 12.31 -5.72 -8.13
C HIS A 175 13.15 -6.82 -7.51
N SER A 176 14.22 -6.45 -6.82
CA SER A 176 15.07 -7.38 -6.07
C SER A 176 14.48 -7.81 -4.74
N ILE A 177 13.91 -6.86 -3.98
CA ILE A 177 13.39 -7.07 -2.63
C ILE A 177 12.02 -6.43 -2.37
N GLU A 178 11.58 -5.44 -3.16
CA GLU A 178 10.26 -4.81 -3.00
C GLU A 178 9.14 -5.69 -3.58
N GLU A 179 8.09 -5.92 -2.81
CA GLU A 179 6.85 -6.52 -3.28
C GLU A 179 5.90 -5.45 -3.78
N GLU A 180 5.20 -5.74 -4.87
CA GLU A 180 4.15 -4.86 -5.38
C GLU A 180 2.81 -5.58 -5.49
N ILE A 181 1.74 -4.86 -5.17
CA ILE A 181 0.36 -5.29 -5.36
C ILE A 181 -0.38 -4.22 -6.17
N PHE A 182 -1.11 -4.67 -7.18
CA PHE A 182 -1.89 -3.82 -8.06
C PHE A 182 -3.36 -4.19 -7.97
N VAL A 183 -4.21 -3.17 -7.88
CA VAL A 183 -5.67 -3.34 -7.96
C VAL A 183 -6.18 -2.52 -9.14
N VAL A 184 -6.92 -3.14 -10.04
CA VAL A 184 -7.59 -2.42 -11.13
C VAL A 184 -8.87 -1.79 -10.59
N LEU A 185 -8.87 -0.47 -10.43
CA LEU A 185 -10.01 0.29 -9.92
C LEU A 185 -11.08 0.52 -10.98
N ASP A 186 -10.65 0.78 -12.24
CA ASP A 186 -11.54 1.04 -13.36
C ASP A 186 -10.90 0.64 -14.68
N GLY A 187 -11.75 0.32 -15.68
CA GLY A 187 -11.33 -0.03 -17.01
C GLY A 187 -10.80 -1.47 -17.14
N SER A 188 -10.02 -1.70 -18.18
CA SER A 188 -9.45 -3.01 -18.49
C SER A 188 -8.15 -2.87 -19.29
N GLY A 189 -7.40 -3.96 -19.38
CA GLY A 189 -6.15 -4.00 -20.14
C GLY A 189 -5.44 -5.32 -19.96
N HIS A 190 -4.10 -5.29 -19.99
CA HIS A 190 -3.27 -6.48 -19.87
C HIS A 190 -2.11 -6.24 -18.89
N LEU A 191 -1.87 -7.20 -18.03
CA LEU A 191 -0.57 -7.39 -17.38
C LEU A 191 0.36 -8.04 -18.41
N LEU A 192 1.51 -7.45 -18.62
CA LEU A 192 2.58 -7.97 -19.47
C LEU A 192 3.71 -8.48 -18.59
N LEU A 193 4.14 -9.70 -18.80
CA LEU A 193 5.25 -10.35 -18.11
C LEU A 193 6.35 -10.69 -19.11
N TRP A 194 7.58 -10.23 -18.86
CA TRP A 194 8.76 -10.57 -19.64
C TRP A 194 9.47 -11.74 -19.00
N GLU A 195 9.30 -12.93 -19.59
CA GLU A 195 9.89 -14.19 -19.15
C GLU A 195 10.85 -14.73 -20.23
N ASP A 196 11.60 -15.78 -19.86
CA ASP A 196 12.40 -16.53 -20.82
C ASP A 196 11.48 -17.09 -21.92
N GLY A 197 11.69 -16.64 -23.15
CA GLY A 197 10.87 -17.04 -24.30
C GLY A 197 9.87 -15.97 -24.78
N GLY A 198 9.81 -14.80 -24.15
CA GLY A 198 9.07 -13.66 -24.66
C GLY A 198 8.13 -13.00 -23.67
N VAL A 199 7.17 -12.25 -24.20
CA VAL A 199 6.18 -11.52 -23.39
C VAL A 199 4.90 -12.32 -23.31
N LYS A 200 4.45 -12.60 -22.09
CA LYS A 200 3.10 -13.14 -21.82
C LYS A 200 2.15 -12.03 -21.45
N GLU A 201 0.93 -12.10 -21.97
CA GLU A 201 -0.13 -11.14 -21.71
C GLU A 201 -1.28 -11.81 -20.95
N HIS A 202 -1.69 -11.18 -19.85
CA HIS A 202 -2.81 -11.63 -19.03
C HIS A 202 -3.86 -10.52 -18.98
N ALA A 203 -5.08 -10.82 -19.42
CA ALA A 203 -6.17 -9.85 -19.35
C ALA A 203 -6.51 -9.51 -17.90
N VAL A 204 -6.66 -8.21 -17.62
CA VAL A 204 -7.08 -7.68 -16.32
C VAL A 204 -8.22 -6.69 -16.52
N ARG A 205 -9.07 -6.56 -15.52
CA ARG A 205 -10.24 -5.67 -15.54
C ARG A 205 -10.53 -5.16 -14.14
N THR A 206 -11.44 -4.22 -14.01
CA THR A 206 -11.94 -3.74 -12.72
C THR A 206 -12.19 -4.88 -11.74
N GLY A 207 -11.62 -4.77 -10.53
CA GLY A 207 -11.62 -5.77 -9.48
C GLY A 207 -10.50 -6.82 -9.57
N SER A 208 -9.67 -6.82 -10.63
CA SER A 208 -8.48 -7.68 -10.67
C SER A 208 -7.43 -7.22 -9.66
N VAL A 209 -6.85 -8.18 -8.93
CA VAL A 209 -5.72 -7.98 -8.03
C VAL A 209 -4.53 -8.77 -8.56
N VAL A 210 -3.36 -8.14 -8.61
CA VAL A 210 -2.12 -8.72 -9.12
C VAL A 210 -1.01 -8.51 -8.10
N ALA A 211 -0.38 -9.59 -7.65
CA ALA A 211 0.82 -9.54 -6.82
C ALA A 211 2.08 -9.77 -7.68
N ARG A 212 3.11 -9.00 -7.40
CA ARG A 212 4.44 -9.12 -8.01
C ARG A 212 5.48 -9.33 -6.91
N PRO A 213 5.76 -10.58 -6.52
CA PRO A 213 6.78 -10.87 -5.53
C PRO A 213 8.17 -10.47 -6.04
N PRO A 214 9.06 -10.05 -5.13
CA PRO A 214 10.43 -9.69 -5.47
C PRO A 214 11.28 -10.89 -5.90
N GLY A 215 12.47 -10.61 -6.45
CA GLY A 215 13.50 -11.61 -6.73
C GLY A 215 13.17 -12.60 -7.86
N THR A 216 12.06 -12.43 -8.58
CA THR A 216 11.64 -13.37 -9.63
C THR A 216 12.41 -13.20 -10.94
N GLY A 217 13.07 -12.06 -11.16
CA GLY A 217 13.67 -11.68 -12.45
C GLY A 217 12.66 -11.40 -13.56
N VAL A 218 11.37 -11.66 -13.33
CA VAL A 218 10.30 -11.47 -14.31
C VAL A 218 9.83 -10.03 -14.30
N ALA A 219 10.20 -9.28 -15.32
CA ALA A 219 9.78 -7.90 -15.46
C ALA A 219 8.30 -7.80 -15.84
N HIS A 220 7.67 -6.73 -15.38
CA HIS A 220 6.25 -6.50 -15.62
C HIS A 220 5.95 -5.06 -16.03
N ALA A 221 4.81 -4.86 -16.68
CA ALA A 221 4.13 -3.58 -16.90
C ALA A 221 2.66 -3.86 -17.19
N PHE A 222 1.81 -2.84 -17.06
CA PHE A 222 0.43 -2.92 -17.52
C PHE A 222 0.27 -2.14 -18.82
N ARG A 223 -0.60 -2.63 -19.71
CA ARG A 223 -1.03 -1.92 -20.92
C ARG A 223 -2.52 -1.63 -20.82
N GLY A 224 -2.90 -0.35 -20.93
CA GLY A 224 -4.30 0.08 -20.97
C GLY A 224 -5.02 -0.55 -22.16
N GLY A 225 -6.28 -0.94 -21.96
CA GLY A 225 -7.18 -1.36 -23.02
C GLY A 225 -7.66 -0.19 -23.88
N GLU A 226 -8.75 -0.37 -24.62
CA GLU A 226 -9.29 0.65 -25.55
C GLU A 226 -9.68 1.96 -24.83
N SER A 227 -10.17 1.87 -23.60
CA SER A 227 -10.54 3.03 -22.77
C SER A 227 -9.47 3.42 -21.75
N GLY A 228 -8.33 2.72 -21.72
CA GLY A 228 -7.35 2.82 -20.65
C GLY A 228 -7.76 2.03 -19.42
N MET A 229 -7.03 2.22 -18.32
CA MET A 229 -7.37 1.66 -17.03
C MET A 229 -6.80 2.50 -15.89
N THR A 230 -7.42 2.38 -14.72
CA THR A 230 -6.95 2.99 -13.48
C THR A 230 -6.48 1.91 -12.52
N LEU A 231 -5.25 2.05 -12.04
CA LEU A 231 -4.61 1.15 -11.10
C LEU A 231 -4.39 1.86 -9.76
N LEU A 232 -4.64 1.17 -8.68
CA LEU A 232 -4.02 1.45 -7.40
C LEU A 232 -2.79 0.55 -7.28
N MET A 233 -1.64 1.15 -7.02
CA MET A 233 -0.34 0.48 -7.00
C MET A 233 0.28 0.64 -5.62
N TYR A 234 0.33 -0.44 -4.88
CA TYR A 234 1.01 -0.54 -3.59
C TYR A 234 2.37 -1.18 -3.78
N GLY A 235 3.37 -0.77 -3.01
CA GLY A 235 4.68 -1.41 -2.95
C GLY A 235 5.35 -1.13 -1.62
N THR A 236 6.13 -2.10 -1.13
CA THR A 236 7.06 -1.85 -0.02
C THR A 236 8.20 -0.94 -0.48
N ARG A 237 8.87 -0.27 0.47
CA ARG A 237 10.02 0.60 0.22
C ARG A 237 11.21 0.11 1.03
N GLU A 238 12.14 -0.52 0.33
CA GLU A 238 13.34 -1.09 0.94
C GLU A 238 14.59 -0.30 0.53
N PRO A 239 15.40 0.21 1.48
CA PRO A 239 16.57 1.03 1.16
C PRO A 239 17.62 0.32 0.27
N GLY A 240 17.65 -1.01 0.30
CA GLY A 240 18.53 -1.84 -0.53
C GLY A 240 17.97 -2.24 -1.88
N GLU A 241 16.78 -1.74 -2.26
CA GLU A 241 16.11 -2.12 -3.50
C GLU A 241 16.94 -1.85 -4.74
N VAL A 242 16.96 -2.84 -5.64
CA VAL A 242 17.53 -2.75 -6.99
C VAL A 242 16.44 -3.09 -8.00
N CYS A 243 16.05 -2.09 -8.79
CA CYS A 243 15.06 -2.26 -9.85
C CYS A 243 15.78 -2.49 -11.19
N TYR A 244 15.48 -3.61 -11.87
CA TYR A 244 16.07 -3.95 -13.16
C TYR A 244 15.09 -3.73 -14.31
N TYR A 245 15.57 -3.13 -15.41
CA TYR A 245 14.81 -2.80 -16.61
C TYR A 245 15.36 -3.56 -17.82
N PRO A 246 14.95 -4.80 -18.09
CA PRO A 246 15.56 -5.67 -19.10
C PRO A 246 15.51 -5.09 -20.52
N ARG A 247 14.43 -4.41 -20.92
CA ARG A 247 14.30 -3.81 -22.26
C ARG A 247 15.32 -2.69 -22.55
N SER A 248 15.76 -2.01 -21.53
CA SER A 248 16.69 -0.87 -21.67
C SER A 248 18.08 -1.14 -21.08
N GLY A 249 18.30 -2.35 -20.55
CA GLY A 249 19.58 -2.74 -19.93
C GLY A 249 19.99 -1.77 -18.81
N LYS A 250 19.04 -1.37 -17.95
CA LYS A 250 19.30 -0.44 -16.86
C LYS A 250 19.07 -1.08 -15.51
N VAL A 251 19.82 -0.64 -14.51
CA VAL A 251 19.54 -0.85 -13.08
C VAL A 251 19.36 0.49 -12.39
N TYR A 252 18.44 0.50 -11.44
CA TYR A 252 18.24 1.61 -10.52
C TYR A 252 18.50 1.14 -9.10
N PHE A 253 19.51 1.69 -8.45
CA PHE A 253 19.83 1.50 -7.05
C PHE A 253 19.07 2.55 -6.25
N THR A 254 17.93 2.16 -5.71
CA THR A 254 16.96 3.10 -5.10
C THR A 254 17.57 3.90 -3.96
N GLY A 255 18.26 3.23 -3.03
CA GLY A 255 18.90 3.88 -1.88
C GLY A 255 20.01 4.89 -2.24
N LEU A 256 20.58 4.79 -3.43
CA LEU A 256 21.60 5.73 -3.92
C LEU A 256 21.05 6.79 -4.89
N GLY A 257 19.79 6.64 -5.34
CA GLY A 257 19.23 7.47 -6.40
C GLY A 257 19.98 7.36 -7.74
N LEU A 258 20.71 6.26 -7.95
CA LEU A 258 21.59 6.06 -9.10
C LEU A 258 20.98 5.11 -10.13
N ILE A 259 20.83 5.59 -11.37
CA ILE A 259 20.45 4.75 -12.52
C ILE A 259 21.69 4.62 -13.42
N THR A 260 22.04 3.38 -13.76
CA THR A 260 23.14 3.09 -14.67
C THR A 260 22.75 2.02 -15.69
N ARG A 261 23.56 1.86 -16.75
CA ARG A 261 23.40 0.72 -17.66
C ARG A 261 24.13 -0.49 -17.10
N VAL A 262 23.50 -1.65 -17.22
CA VAL A 262 24.17 -2.93 -17.02
C VAL A 262 25.05 -3.15 -18.24
N GLY A 263 26.33 -3.42 -18.02
CA GLY A 263 27.25 -3.86 -19.06
C GLY A 263 27.03 -5.31 -19.46
N GLU A 264 28.08 -5.99 -19.81
CA GLU A 264 28.09 -7.44 -20.02
C GLU A 264 27.79 -8.15 -18.70
N GLN A 265 26.91 -9.15 -18.74
CA GLN A 265 26.69 -10.00 -17.58
C GLN A 265 27.88 -10.95 -17.48
N LEU A 266 28.61 -10.84 -16.40
CA LEU A 266 29.79 -11.65 -16.13
C LEU A 266 29.39 -12.96 -15.43
N ASP A 267 30.17 -14.03 -15.64
CA ASP A 267 30.13 -15.21 -14.78
C ASP A 267 30.76 -14.87 -13.42
N TYR A 268 30.38 -15.62 -12.38
CA TYR A 268 30.88 -15.40 -11.02
C TYR A 268 32.42 -15.50 -10.94
N TRP A 269 33.03 -16.30 -11.81
CA TRP A 269 34.46 -16.55 -11.85
C TRP A 269 35.21 -15.72 -12.89
N ASP A 270 34.51 -14.84 -13.59
CA ASP A 270 35.15 -14.00 -14.63
C ASP A 270 36.25 -13.11 -14.04
N GLY A 271 37.49 -13.32 -14.52
CA GLY A 271 38.65 -12.60 -14.04
C GLY A 271 39.29 -13.14 -12.76
N GLU A 272 38.85 -14.30 -12.27
CA GLU A 272 39.38 -14.93 -11.03
C GLU A 272 40.39 -16.08 -11.28
N ASP A 273 40.93 -16.24 -12.50
CA ASP A 273 41.92 -17.26 -12.87
C ASP A 273 43.35 -16.92 -12.41
#